data_84a2e99c1e1a036915151c146a8b6713
#
_entry.id   84a2e99c1e1a036915151c146a8b6713
#
_cell.length_a   1.000
_cell.length_b   1.000
_cell.length_c   1.000
_cell.angle_alpha   90.00
_cell.angle_beta   90.00
_cell.angle_gamma   90.00
#
_symmetry.space_group_name_H-M   'P 1'
#
loop_
_entity.id
_entity.type
_entity.pdbx_description
1 polymer ?
#
loop_
_entity_poly.entity_id
_entity_poly.type
_entity_poly.pdbx_seq_one_letter_code
_entity_poly.pdbx_strand_id
1 'polypeptide(L)'
;MELEELEKRLIPFSRFHYRDETAEVVDVFRMPGHAGFSYGFSVRQVDNFDKWYIRLPPPNVKLQGTADVLRQVAVLEVLPESVPHCVVQWSGHDDQWFGRPYFVVPQLEGDIVRVKSERIKNLSADTRFDMARQAIGALVEIHRVDWRRAPYLGAPVSLQFDV
;
A
#
# COMPACT_ATOMS: atom_id res chain seq x y z
N MET A 1 0.87 10.79 13.33
CA MET A 1 0.48 12.04 12.63
C MET A 1 -1.03 12.12 12.72
N GLU A 2 -1.53 13.22 13.21
CA GLU A 2 -2.97 13.47 13.23
C GLU A 2 -3.47 13.78 11.82
N LEU A 3 -4.76 13.60 11.59
CA LEU A 3 -5.34 13.70 10.25
C LEU A 3 -5.18 15.10 9.65
N GLU A 4 -5.41 16.13 10.44
CA GLU A 4 -5.23 17.54 10.02
C GLU A 4 -3.78 17.88 9.65
N GLU A 5 -2.81 17.31 10.38
CA GLU A 5 -1.40 17.48 10.07
C GLU A 5 -1.01 16.78 8.76
N LEU A 6 -1.55 15.59 8.54
CA LEU A 6 -1.36 14.86 7.29
C LEU A 6 -1.94 15.65 6.10
N GLU A 7 -3.15 16.15 6.21
CA GLU A 7 -3.81 16.94 5.16
C GLU A 7 -2.99 18.17 4.77
N LYS A 8 -2.51 18.92 5.76
CA LYS A 8 -1.63 20.08 5.51
C LYS A 8 -0.35 19.72 4.76
N ARG A 9 0.19 18.52 4.97
CA ARG A 9 1.40 18.03 4.30
C ARG A 9 1.10 17.44 2.92
N LEU A 10 -0.05 16.85 2.72
CA LEU A 10 -0.47 16.31 1.44
C LEU A 10 -0.69 17.40 0.37
N ILE A 11 -1.09 18.62 0.75
CA ILE A 11 -1.30 19.72 -0.19
C ILE A 11 -0.01 20.06 -0.96
N PRO A 12 1.10 20.46 -0.32
CA PRO A 12 2.33 20.77 -1.06
C PRO A 12 2.93 19.52 -1.74
N PHE A 13 2.80 18.34 -1.13
CA PHE A 13 3.18 17.08 -1.73
C PHE A 13 2.47 16.83 -3.07
N SER A 14 1.14 16.96 -3.08
CA SER A 14 0.33 16.73 -4.28
C SER A 14 0.65 17.77 -5.38
N ARG A 15 0.72 19.06 -5.03
CA ARG A 15 1.08 20.12 -5.99
C ARG A 15 2.41 19.87 -6.65
N PHE A 16 3.41 19.45 -5.88
CA PHE A 16 4.73 19.11 -6.42
C PHE A 16 4.68 17.94 -7.40
N HIS A 17 4.05 16.84 -7.02
CA HIS A 17 4.02 15.62 -7.84
C HIS A 17 3.13 15.74 -9.08
N TYR A 18 2.06 16.51 -8.98
CA TYR A 18 1.17 16.82 -10.11
C TYR A 18 1.68 17.98 -10.97
N ARG A 19 2.69 18.73 -10.50
CA ARG A 19 3.19 19.96 -11.13
C ARG A 19 2.08 20.98 -11.38
N ASP A 20 1.19 21.09 -10.42
CA ASP A 20 -0.03 21.89 -10.49
C ASP A 20 -0.29 22.56 -9.14
N GLU A 21 -0.07 23.86 -9.07
CA GLU A 21 -0.27 24.67 -7.86
C GLU A 21 -1.76 24.78 -7.46
N THR A 22 -2.66 24.47 -8.40
CA THR A 22 -4.12 24.50 -8.17
C THR A 22 -4.68 23.17 -7.70
N ALA A 23 -3.86 22.10 -7.67
CA ALA A 23 -4.29 20.79 -7.21
C ALA A 23 -4.80 20.86 -5.76
N GLU A 24 -5.98 20.32 -5.55
CA GLU A 24 -6.67 20.27 -4.26
C GLU A 24 -6.61 18.86 -3.68
N VAL A 25 -6.27 18.77 -2.40
CA VAL A 25 -6.40 17.52 -1.63
C VAL A 25 -7.75 17.49 -0.96
N VAL A 26 -8.49 16.41 -1.17
CA VAL A 26 -9.83 16.21 -0.62
C VAL A 26 -9.99 14.79 -0.08
N ASP A 27 -11.05 14.56 0.70
CA ASP A 27 -11.41 13.23 1.21
C ASP A 27 -10.28 12.52 1.96
N VAL A 28 -9.55 13.24 2.82
CA VAL A 28 -8.51 12.63 3.65
C VAL A 28 -9.14 11.84 4.79
N PHE A 29 -8.85 10.55 4.87
CA PHE A 29 -9.41 9.68 5.90
C PHE A 29 -8.42 8.60 6.36
N ARG A 30 -8.61 8.11 7.57
CA ARG A 30 -7.82 6.99 8.09
C ARG A 30 -8.42 5.67 7.65
N MET A 31 -7.59 4.78 7.10
CA MET A 31 -8.02 3.44 6.74
C MET A 31 -8.31 2.58 7.98
N PRO A 32 -9.39 1.82 7.99
CA PRO A 32 -9.64 0.84 9.05
C PRO A 32 -8.60 -0.30 8.95
N GLY A 33 -8.06 -0.71 10.10
CA GLY A 33 -7.14 -1.84 10.17
C GLY A 33 -6.17 -1.76 11.35
N HIS A 34 -5.59 -2.91 11.71
CA HIS A 34 -4.68 -3.02 12.86
C HIS A 34 -3.19 -2.87 12.49
N ALA A 35 -2.84 -2.94 11.20
CA ALA A 35 -1.46 -3.12 10.77
C ALA A 35 -0.69 -1.83 10.45
N GLY A 36 -1.20 -0.66 10.78
CA GLY A 36 -0.41 0.54 10.55
C GLY A 36 -1.21 1.81 10.24
N PHE A 37 -0.48 2.86 9.96
CA PHE A 37 -1.01 4.17 9.63
C PHE A 37 -1.12 4.30 8.10
N SER A 38 -2.24 3.82 7.58
CA SER A 38 -2.62 4.00 6.19
C SER A 38 -3.76 5.00 6.13
N TYR A 39 -3.68 5.91 5.16
CA TYR A 39 -4.67 6.94 4.94
C TYR A 39 -5.06 6.95 3.48
N GLY A 40 -6.34 7.22 3.22
CA GLY A 40 -6.83 7.52 1.88
C GLY A 40 -6.88 9.02 1.68
N PHE A 41 -6.67 9.48 0.46
CA PHE A 41 -6.87 10.85 0.04
C PHE A 41 -7.16 10.91 -1.46
N SER A 42 -7.77 11.99 -1.89
CA SER A 42 -8.02 12.24 -3.31
C SER A 42 -7.34 13.54 -3.73
N VAL A 43 -6.91 13.60 -4.98
CA VAL A 43 -6.37 14.81 -5.60
C VAL A 43 -7.29 15.21 -6.74
N ARG A 44 -7.81 16.44 -6.66
CA ARG A 44 -8.65 17.06 -7.68
C ARG A 44 -7.86 18.07 -8.47
N GLN A 45 -7.90 17.96 -9.78
CA GLN A 45 -7.48 18.95 -10.76
C GLN A 45 -8.68 19.34 -11.64
N VAL A 46 -8.49 20.28 -12.56
CA VAL A 46 -9.59 20.73 -13.45
C VAL A 46 -10.20 19.58 -14.23
N ASP A 47 -9.38 18.70 -14.79
CA ASP A 47 -9.83 17.63 -15.69
C ASP A 47 -9.57 16.22 -15.13
N ASN A 48 -9.10 16.11 -13.88
CA ASN A 48 -8.72 14.83 -13.29
C ASN A 48 -9.10 14.71 -11.82
N PHE A 49 -9.37 13.48 -11.39
CA PHE A 49 -9.67 13.13 -10.00
C PHE A 49 -9.08 11.78 -9.66
N ASP A 50 -7.97 11.80 -8.94
CA ASP A 50 -7.23 10.61 -8.56
C ASP A 50 -7.44 10.27 -7.10
N LYS A 51 -7.53 8.97 -6.81
CA LYS A 51 -7.66 8.45 -5.45
C LYS A 51 -6.43 7.64 -5.06
N TRP A 52 -5.91 7.93 -3.89
CA TRP A 52 -4.64 7.40 -3.41
C TRP A 52 -4.72 6.80 -2.01
N TYR A 53 -3.84 5.88 -1.73
CA TYR A 53 -3.50 5.46 -0.38
C TYR A 53 -2.04 5.80 -0.08
N ILE A 54 -1.82 6.47 1.05
CA ILE A 54 -0.49 6.69 1.61
C ILE A 54 -0.28 5.80 2.83
N ARG A 55 0.89 5.20 2.91
CA ARG A 55 1.31 4.43 4.07
C ARG A 55 2.51 5.08 4.72
N LEU A 56 2.40 5.28 6.04
CA LEU A 56 3.41 5.82 6.93
C LEU A 56 3.72 4.80 8.03
N PRO A 57 4.94 4.74 8.57
CA PRO A 57 5.20 3.91 9.74
C PRO A 57 4.50 4.49 10.98
N PRO A 58 4.19 3.66 11.99
CA PRO A 58 3.73 4.14 13.28
C PRO A 58 4.71 5.14 13.90
N PRO A 59 4.26 6.12 14.69
CA PRO A 59 5.15 7.02 15.43
C PRO A 59 5.91 6.21 16.49
N ASN A 60 7.16 6.58 16.72
CA ASN A 60 8.01 6.02 17.79
C ASN A 60 8.22 4.50 17.75
N VAL A 61 8.08 3.89 16.59
CA VAL A 61 8.31 2.47 16.38
C VAL A 61 9.58 2.28 15.55
N LYS A 62 10.40 1.30 15.94
CA LYS A 62 11.57 0.92 15.16
C LYS A 62 11.13 0.43 13.78
N LEU A 63 11.78 0.94 12.72
CA LEU A 63 11.48 0.57 11.34
C LEU A 63 11.97 -0.86 11.05
N GLN A 64 11.14 -1.84 11.40
CA GLN A 64 11.40 -3.26 11.21
C GLN A 64 10.12 -4.00 10.83
N GLY A 65 10.24 -5.08 10.05
CA GLY A 65 9.11 -5.91 9.64
C GLY A 65 8.03 -5.10 8.93
N THR A 66 6.79 -5.14 9.43
CA THR A 66 5.64 -4.44 8.85
C THR A 66 5.64 -2.93 9.10
N ALA A 67 6.45 -2.43 10.04
CA ALA A 67 6.62 -1.00 10.27
C ALA A 67 7.60 -0.36 9.27
N ASP A 68 8.43 -1.14 8.61
CA ASP A 68 9.33 -0.69 7.55
C ASP A 68 8.57 -0.60 6.22
N VAL A 69 8.07 0.59 5.92
CA VAL A 69 7.26 0.83 4.73
C VAL A 69 8.07 0.74 3.43
N LEU A 70 9.37 1.07 3.46
CA LEU A 70 10.22 0.97 2.26
C LEU A 70 10.61 -0.48 1.95
N ARG A 71 10.65 -1.34 2.96
CA ARG A 71 10.73 -2.79 2.73
C ARG A 71 9.53 -3.32 1.96
N GLN A 72 8.33 -2.77 2.20
CA GLN A 72 7.14 -3.13 1.44
C GLN A 72 7.24 -2.66 -0.01
N VAL A 73 7.78 -1.45 -0.26
CA VAL A 73 8.08 -0.97 -1.61
C VAL A 73 8.99 -1.95 -2.34
N ALA A 74 10.12 -2.32 -1.73
CA ALA A 74 11.07 -3.25 -2.33
C ALA A 74 10.45 -4.62 -2.67
N VAL A 75 9.49 -5.10 -1.87
CA VAL A 75 8.73 -6.32 -2.18
C VAL A 75 7.79 -6.10 -3.37
N LEU A 76 7.04 -4.99 -3.39
CA LEU A 76 6.12 -4.70 -4.50
C LEU A 76 6.85 -4.56 -5.84
N GLU A 77 8.03 -3.94 -5.85
CA GLU A 77 8.84 -3.71 -7.06
C GLU A 77 9.41 -5.00 -7.69
N VAL A 78 9.53 -6.07 -6.94
CA VAL A 78 10.03 -7.36 -7.48
C VAL A 78 8.92 -8.34 -7.85
N LEU A 79 7.66 -8.00 -7.55
CA LEU A 79 6.53 -8.82 -7.96
C LEU A 79 6.34 -8.74 -9.49
N PRO A 80 6.12 -9.88 -10.16
CA PRO A 80 5.81 -9.87 -11.58
C PRO A 80 4.40 -9.34 -11.84
N GLU A 81 4.16 -8.81 -13.03
CA GLU A 81 2.85 -8.31 -13.45
C GLU A 81 1.73 -9.36 -13.39
N SER A 82 2.11 -10.66 -13.44
CA SER A 82 1.17 -11.77 -13.28
C SER A 82 0.56 -11.86 -11.88
N VAL A 83 1.18 -11.23 -10.89
CA VAL A 83 0.65 -11.13 -9.52
C VAL A 83 -0.13 -9.83 -9.39
N PRO A 84 -1.44 -9.85 -9.14
CA PRO A 84 -2.20 -8.63 -8.90
C PRO A 84 -1.67 -7.89 -7.67
N HIS A 85 -1.10 -6.70 -7.86
CA HIS A 85 -0.59 -5.85 -6.79
C HIS A 85 -0.70 -4.37 -7.15
N CYS A 86 -0.58 -3.50 -6.15
CA CYS A 86 -0.52 -2.06 -6.38
C CYS A 86 0.86 -1.67 -6.90
N VAL A 87 0.90 -0.85 -7.94
CA VAL A 87 2.13 -0.19 -8.38
C VAL A 87 2.41 0.99 -7.46
N VAL A 88 3.63 1.07 -6.93
CA VAL A 88 4.04 2.21 -6.11
C VAL A 88 4.22 3.42 -7.00
N GLN A 89 3.43 4.46 -6.75
CA GLN A 89 3.49 5.69 -7.53
C GLN A 89 4.59 6.62 -7.01
N TRP A 90 4.66 6.80 -5.71
CA TRP A 90 5.69 7.62 -5.05
C TRP A 90 6.12 6.96 -3.75
N SER A 91 7.39 7.08 -3.44
CA SER A 91 7.96 6.63 -2.17
C SER A 91 9.17 7.47 -1.80
N GLY A 92 9.50 7.53 -0.54
CA GLY A 92 10.69 8.27 -0.06
C GLY A 92 11.03 7.99 1.38
N HIS A 93 12.28 8.29 1.74
CA HIS A 93 12.79 8.21 3.13
C HIS A 93 12.34 9.38 4.01
N ASP A 94 12.17 10.42 3.41
CA ASP A 94 11.61 11.73 3.60
C ASP A 94 11.81 12.52 4.89
N ASP A 95 12.62 13.55 4.71
CA ASP A 95 12.63 14.71 5.60
C ASP A 95 11.80 15.89 5.05
N GLN A 96 11.38 15.86 3.78
CA GLN A 96 10.75 16.98 3.08
C GLN A 96 9.24 17.08 3.33
N TRP A 97 8.51 15.97 3.22
CA TRP A 97 7.04 15.98 3.21
C TRP A 97 6.43 15.57 4.55
N PHE A 98 6.72 14.36 5.00
CA PHE A 98 6.03 13.75 6.15
C PHE A 98 6.93 13.59 7.38
N GLY A 99 8.23 13.86 7.26
CA GLY A 99 9.22 13.67 8.32
C GLY A 99 9.44 12.20 8.70
N ARG A 100 9.07 11.29 7.80
CA ARG A 100 9.22 9.84 7.95
C ARG A 100 9.09 9.13 6.60
N PRO A 101 9.60 7.89 6.46
CA PRO A 101 9.44 7.14 5.23
C PRO A 101 7.97 6.95 4.85
N TYR A 102 7.69 6.91 3.56
CA TYR A 102 6.33 6.75 3.04
C TYR A 102 6.31 6.04 1.69
N PHE A 103 5.17 5.52 1.32
CA PHE A 103 4.84 5.25 -0.06
C PHE A 103 3.36 5.54 -0.35
N VAL A 104 3.09 5.81 -1.63
CA VAL A 104 1.75 6.10 -2.15
C VAL A 104 1.45 5.14 -3.29
N VAL A 105 0.24 4.58 -3.25
CA VAL A 105 -0.30 3.69 -4.29
C VAL A 105 -1.67 4.16 -4.71
N PRO A 106 -2.11 3.87 -5.95
CA PRO A 106 -3.47 4.16 -6.37
C PRO A 106 -4.49 3.36 -5.54
N GLN A 107 -5.64 3.96 -5.28
CA GLN A 107 -6.80 3.24 -4.77
C GLN A 107 -7.29 2.31 -5.87
N LEU A 108 -7.23 1.01 -5.64
CA LEU A 108 -7.78 0.03 -6.55
C LEU A 108 -9.29 0.00 -6.44
N GLU A 109 -9.95 -0.10 -7.57
CA GLU A 109 -11.39 -0.38 -7.62
C GLU A 109 -11.65 -1.83 -7.24
N GLY A 110 -12.75 -2.07 -6.55
CA GLY A 110 -13.15 -3.40 -6.16
C GLY A 110 -13.62 -3.49 -4.72
N ASP A 111 -14.01 -4.70 -4.35
CA ASP A 111 -14.55 -4.99 -3.04
C ASP A 111 -13.67 -5.95 -2.26
N ILE A 112 -13.54 -5.69 -0.97
CA ILE A 112 -12.85 -6.62 -0.07
C ILE A 112 -13.72 -7.85 0.14
N VAL A 113 -13.23 -8.98 -0.34
CA VAL A 113 -13.88 -10.28 -0.15
C VAL A 113 -13.39 -10.92 1.14
N ARG A 114 -14.29 -11.07 2.09
CA ARG A 114 -14.02 -11.77 3.36
C ARG A 114 -14.66 -13.16 3.34
N VAL A 115 -13.87 -14.19 3.59
CA VAL A 115 -14.29 -15.61 3.50
C VAL A 115 -15.62 -15.91 4.25
N LYS A 116 -15.89 -15.24 5.37
CA LYS A 116 -17.10 -15.42 6.17
C LYS A 116 -18.20 -14.39 5.88
N SER A 117 -18.06 -13.54 4.87
CA SER A 117 -19.08 -12.54 4.56
C SER A 117 -20.30 -13.15 3.88
N GLU A 118 -21.48 -12.57 4.10
CA GLU A 118 -22.71 -12.97 3.41
C GLU A 118 -22.57 -12.87 1.89
N ARG A 119 -21.77 -11.93 1.42
CA ARG A 119 -21.47 -11.79 -0.01
C ARG A 119 -20.86 -13.05 -0.60
N ILE A 120 -19.88 -13.67 0.07
CA ILE A 120 -19.27 -14.94 -0.37
C ILE A 120 -20.28 -16.08 -0.34
N LYS A 121 -21.14 -16.12 0.68
CA LYS A 121 -22.16 -17.18 0.78
C LYS A 121 -23.16 -17.14 -0.37
N ASN A 122 -23.44 -15.95 -0.86
CA ASN A 122 -24.39 -15.72 -1.97
C ASN A 122 -23.80 -15.91 -3.36
N LEU A 123 -22.47 -16.12 -3.49
CA LEU A 123 -21.84 -16.45 -4.77
C LEU A 123 -22.10 -17.90 -5.13
N SER A 124 -22.16 -18.17 -6.45
CA SER A 124 -22.24 -19.54 -6.95
C SER A 124 -21.02 -20.37 -6.54
N ALA A 125 -21.14 -21.68 -6.54
CA ALA A 125 -20.02 -22.58 -6.27
C ALA A 125 -18.88 -22.36 -7.28
N ASP A 126 -19.21 -22.19 -8.55
CA ASP A 126 -18.23 -21.97 -9.63
C ASP A 126 -17.47 -20.66 -9.43
N THR A 127 -18.17 -19.55 -9.10
CA THR A 127 -17.53 -18.26 -8.81
C THR A 127 -16.57 -18.36 -7.62
N ARG A 128 -16.98 -19.03 -6.55
CA ARG A 128 -16.10 -19.25 -5.38
C ARG A 128 -14.88 -20.10 -5.72
N PHE A 129 -15.06 -21.13 -6.54
CA PHE A 129 -13.97 -21.98 -7.00
C PHE A 129 -12.97 -21.19 -7.87
N ASP A 130 -13.47 -20.38 -8.80
CA ASP A 130 -12.62 -19.54 -9.66
C ASP A 130 -11.84 -18.50 -8.85
N MET A 131 -12.47 -17.84 -7.88
CA MET A 131 -11.78 -16.92 -6.98
C MET A 131 -10.67 -17.62 -6.17
N ALA A 132 -10.94 -18.81 -5.63
CA ALA A 132 -9.94 -19.59 -4.92
C ALA A 132 -8.78 -20.01 -5.83
N ARG A 133 -9.08 -20.45 -7.04
CA ARG A 133 -8.08 -20.83 -8.04
C ARG A 133 -7.17 -19.65 -8.42
N GLN A 134 -7.75 -18.45 -8.62
CA GLN A 134 -6.98 -17.23 -8.90
C GLN A 134 -6.08 -16.86 -7.72
N ALA A 135 -6.59 -16.90 -6.49
CA ALA A 135 -5.81 -16.61 -5.29
C ALA A 135 -4.63 -17.57 -5.09
N ILE A 136 -4.87 -18.89 -5.34
CA ILE A 136 -3.81 -19.90 -5.27
C ILE A 136 -2.80 -19.67 -6.41
N GLY A 137 -3.25 -19.34 -7.62
CA GLY A 137 -2.38 -19.00 -8.73
C GLY A 137 -1.46 -17.83 -8.41
N ALA A 138 -2.00 -16.75 -7.88
CA ALA A 138 -1.21 -15.60 -7.44
C ALA A 138 -0.19 -15.98 -6.34
N LEU A 139 -0.58 -16.80 -5.37
CA LEU A 139 0.33 -17.29 -4.33
C LEU A 139 1.49 -18.12 -4.90
N VAL A 140 1.22 -18.96 -5.89
CA VAL A 140 2.26 -19.73 -6.59
C VAL A 140 3.26 -18.80 -7.28
N GLU A 141 2.79 -17.77 -7.97
CA GLU A 141 3.67 -16.78 -8.60
C GLU A 141 4.49 -15.99 -7.59
N ILE A 142 3.90 -15.59 -6.46
CA ILE A 142 4.62 -14.94 -5.36
C ILE A 142 5.76 -15.85 -4.85
N HIS A 143 5.52 -17.14 -4.67
CA HIS A 143 6.53 -18.10 -4.21
C HIS A 143 7.66 -18.34 -5.22
N ARG A 144 7.46 -18.05 -6.49
CA ARG A 144 8.47 -18.12 -7.54
C ARG A 144 9.38 -16.90 -7.61
N VAL A 145 9.00 -15.81 -6.96
CA VAL A 145 9.78 -14.57 -6.97
C VAL A 145 11.13 -14.78 -6.30
N ASP A 146 12.20 -14.46 -7.00
CA ASP A 146 13.51 -14.37 -6.36
C ASP A 146 13.61 -13.06 -5.56
N TRP A 147 13.28 -13.13 -4.29
CA TRP A 147 13.30 -12.02 -3.36
C TRP A 147 14.70 -11.39 -3.19
N ARG A 148 15.79 -12.10 -3.57
CA ARG A 148 17.16 -11.58 -3.52
C ARG A 148 17.38 -10.46 -4.54
N ARG A 149 16.49 -10.33 -5.50
CA ARG A 149 16.49 -9.22 -6.46
C ARG A 149 16.02 -7.90 -5.82
N ALA A 150 15.40 -7.93 -4.66
CA ALA A 150 15.01 -6.74 -3.91
C ALA A 150 16.20 -6.25 -3.06
N PRO A 151 16.92 -5.19 -3.48
CA PRO A 151 18.19 -4.78 -2.83
C PRO A 151 17.99 -4.31 -1.39
N TYR A 152 16.81 -3.92 -1.02
CA TYR A 152 16.48 -3.37 0.30
C TYR A 152 16.10 -4.44 1.34
N LEU A 153 15.87 -5.68 0.94
CA LEU A 153 15.43 -6.73 1.88
C LEU A 153 16.51 -7.21 2.84
N GLY A 154 17.77 -6.84 2.61
CA GLY A 154 18.89 -7.18 3.49
C GLY A 154 19.23 -8.68 3.54
N ALA A 155 20.22 -9.05 4.35
CA ALA A 155 20.47 -10.44 4.65
C ALA A 155 19.27 -11.06 5.40
N PRO A 156 18.93 -12.33 5.14
CA PRO A 156 17.85 -12.99 5.86
C PRO A 156 18.12 -12.89 7.36
N VAL A 157 17.17 -12.37 8.11
CA VAL A 157 17.19 -12.50 9.56
C VAL A 157 17.21 -14.00 9.82
N SER A 158 18.30 -14.51 10.38
CA SER A 158 18.32 -15.89 10.85
C SER A 158 17.19 -16.02 11.86
N LEU A 159 16.15 -16.77 11.51
CA LEU A 159 15.14 -17.20 12.46
C LEU A 159 15.87 -18.13 13.45
N GLN A 160 16.41 -17.58 14.52
CA GLN A 160 16.76 -18.37 15.68
C GLN A 160 15.41 -18.75 16.32
N PHE A 161 15.00 -19.97 16.06
CA PHE A 161 14.01 -20.62 16.89
C PHE A 161 14.76 -21.03 18.17
N ASP A 162 14.56 -20.29 19.25
CA ASP A 162 14.92 -20.79 20.58
C ASP A 162 14.04 -22.01 20.86
N VAL A 163 14.67 -23.17 20.94
CA VAL A 163 14.08 -24.46 21.27
C VAL A 163 14.03 -24.59 22.79
#